data_88b0c57bd8c90b1c4832aa6239cc3cd1
#
_entry.id   88b0c57bd8c90b1c4832aa6239cc3cd1
#
_cell.length_a   1.000
_cell.length_b   1.000
_cell.length_c   1.000
_cell.angle_alpha   90.00
_cell.angle_beta   90.00
_cell.angle_gamma   90.00
#
_symmetry.space_group_name_H-M   'P 1'
#
loop_
_entity.id
_entity.type
_entity.pdbx_description
1 polymer ?
#
loop_
_entity_poly.entity_id
_entity_poly.type
_entity_poly.pdbx_seq_one_letter_code
_entity_poly.pdbx_strand_id
1 'polypeptide(L)'
;MDGLFKEYLEGEEPVFRGKRVHIGTDEYSNKDPKVVEKFREFTDRYIRYVESFGKQACVWGALTHAKGETPVKSENVIMSAWYNGYAEPRDMVKQGYKLISIPDGLTYIVPQAGYYYDYLNCEHLYNNWTPAHVGKEVFEEKDPAILGGMYAVWNDHCGNGISTKDIHHRCYPALQTLAVKMWTGVSKSVPYEAFDKQRHVLSEAPGVNQLGRLSKTPGLAYEQASVAPNSTLPVQEIGYNYRVEFDINGAKEAMGTELFRSPDAVFYLSDPISGMLGYARDGYLNTFTYNVQPGQRMKIAVEGDNKATRLFINGKQVEELNIQERWMDKEGKTRIRNVRTLVFPLEKAGNFKSKISNLKVYQK
;
A
#
# COMPACT_ATOMS: atom_id res chain seq x y z
N MET A 1 -15.97 26.10 -7.15
CA MET A 1 -16.54 24.78 -6.83
C MET A 1 -17.77 24.47 -7.69
N ASP A 2 -18.78 25.36 -7.78
CA ASP A 2 -19.99 25.10 -8.59
C ASP A 2 -19.65 24.67 -10.03
N GLY A 3 -18.75 25.40 -10.70
CA GLY A 3 -18.32 25.06 -12.07
C GLY A 3 -17.68 23.68 -12.19
N LEU A 4 -16.88 23.26 -11.19
CA LEU A 4 -16.26 21.94 -11.16
C LEU A 4 -17.33 20.84 -11.03
N PHE A 5 -18.24 20.96 -10.06
CA PHE A 5 -19.29 19.96 -9.89
C PHE A 5 -20.22 19.92 -11.12
N LYS A 6 -20.55 21.08 -11.68
CA LYS A 6 -21.33 21.15 -12.90
C LYS A 6 -20.66 20.39 -14.06
N GLU A 7 -19.39 20.64 -14.30
CA GLU A 7 -18.61 19.94 -15.33
C GLU A 7 -18.60 18.43 -15.17
N TYR A 8 -18.52 17.94 -13.92
CA TYR A 8 -18.44 16.50 -13.66
C TYR A 8 -19.78 15.79 -13.58
N LEU A 9 -20.88 16.52 -13.28
CA LEU A 9 -22.19 15.94 -13.00
C LEU A 9 -23.23 16.18 -14.08
N GLU A 10 -23.03 17.20 -14.95
CA GLU A 10 -23.98 17.60 -15.98
C GLU A 10 -23.69 16.94 -17.35
N GLY A 11 -24.70 16.87 -18.21
CA GLY A 11 -24.60 16.38 -19.58
C GLY A 11 -25.06 14.92 -19.77
N GLU A 12 -25.09 14.49 -21.02
CA GLU A 12 -25.53 13.13 -21.38
C GLU A 12 -24.51 12.06 -20.93
N GLU A 13 -23.23 12.42 -20.89
CA GLU A 13 -22.15 11.55 -20.42
C GLU A 13 -21.32 12.23 -19.32
N PRO A 14 -21.89 12.38 -18.11
CA PRO A 14 -21.16 13.02 -17.02
C PRO A 14 -19.95 12.15 -16.59
N VAL A 15 -18.89 12.82 -16.11
CA VAL A 15 -17.69 12.14 -15.58
C VAL A 15 -18.08 11.23 -14.40
N PHE A 16 -18.90 11.74 -13.48
CA PHE A 16 -19.40 10.95 -12.34
C PHE A 16 -20.73 10.29 -12.69
N ARG A 17 -20.66 9.10 -13.25
CA ARG A 17 -21.83 8.29 -13.65
C ARG A 17 -22.51 7.59 -12.48
N GLY A 18 -21.80 7.37 -11.36
CA GLY A 18 -22.33 6.72 -10.16
C GLY A 18 -23.46 7.51 -9.50
N LYS A 19 -24.23 6.81 -8.66
CA LYS A 19 -25.33 7.43 -7.89
C LYS A 19 -24.84 8.28 -6.72
N ARG A 20 -23.59 8.13 -6.30
CA ARG A 20 -23.01 8.77 -5.12
C ARG A 20 -21.84 9.66 -5.50
N VAL A 21 -21.72 10.81 -4.82
CA VAL A 21 -20.62 11.74 -5.00
C VAL A 21 -20.08 12.14 -3.63
N HIS A 22 -18.79 11.92 -3.44
CA HIS A 22 -18.11 12.33 -2.23
C HIS A 22 -17.58 13.76 -2.38
N ILE A 23 -17.97 14.66 -1.48
CA ILE A 23 -17.62 16.08 -1.54
C ILE A 23 -16.42 16.45 -0.65
N GLY A 24 -15.80 15.48 0.01
CA GLY A 24 -14.67 15.70 0.93
C GLY A 24 -15.15 16.11 2.32
N THR A 25 -14.67 17.25 2.82
CA THR A 25 -15.05 17.85 4.12
C THR A 25 -14.39 17.22 5.35
N ASP A 26 -13.20 16.68 5.18
CA ASP A 26 -12.37 16.14 6.26
C ASP A 26 -11.50 17.24 6.91
N GLU A 27 -10.94 16.92 8.06
CA GLU A 27 -9.87 17.63 8.78
C GLU A 27 -9.98 19.16 8.87
N TYR A 28 -11.17 19.69 8.96
CA TYR A 28 -11.35 21.12 9.17
C TYR A 28 -11.00 21.50 10.61
N SER A 29 -9.82 22.06 10.81
CA SER A 29 -9.22 22.30 12.12
C SER A 29 -9.31 23.74 12.63
N ASN A 30 -10.02 24.64 11.93
CA ASN A 30 -10.18 26.02 12.35
C ASN A 30 -11.08 26.09 13.60
N LYS A 31 -10.65 26.89 14.60
CA LYS A 31 -11.36 27.08 15.88
C LYS A 31 -12.11 28.40 15.98
N ASP A 32 -11.97 29.30 15.00
CA ASP A 32 -12.77 30.54 14.95
C ASP A 32 -14.24 30.19 14.68
N PRO A 33 -15.17 30.49 15.60
CA PRO A 33 -16.58 30.14 15.45
C PRO A 33 -17.20 30.67 14.14
N LYS A 34 -16.82 31.87 13.71
CA LYS A 34 -17.32 32.44 12.45
C LYS A 34 -16.89 31.65 11.23
N VAL A 35 -15.68 31.15 11.25
CA VAL A 35 -15.13 30.35 10.16
C VAL A 35 -15.69 28.93 10.20
N VAL A 36 -15.92 28.37 11.39
CA VAL A 36 -16.63 27.09 11.55
C VAL A 36 -18.04 27.15 10.97
N GLU A 37 -18.81 28.24 11.24
CA GLU A 37 -20.14 28.41 10.65
C GLU A 37 -20.07 28.46 9.10
N LYS A 38 -19.07 29.12 8.52
CA LYS A 38 -18.86 29.12 7.07
C LYS A 38 -18.53 27.75 6.50
N PHE A 39 -17.76 26.93 7.22
CA PHE A 39 -17.52 25.55 6.83
C PHE A 39 -18.81 24.71 6.85
N ARG A 40 -19.67 24.92 7.84
CA ARG A 40 -20.96 24.25 7.92
C ARG A 40 -21.90 24.68 6.79
N GLU A 41 -21.99 25.99 6.50
CA GLU A 41 -22.73 26.55 5.34
C GLU A 41 -22.20 25.92 4.03
N PHE A 42 -20.88 25.81 3.86
CA PHE A 42 -20.25 25.21 2.70
C PHE A 42 -20.66 23.74 2.56
N THR A 43 -20.58 22.97 3.66
CA THR A 43 -20.91 21.54 3.66
C THR A 43 -22.39 21.33 3.30
N ASP A 44 -23.32 22.05 3.93
CA ASP A 44 -24.75 21.96 3.62
C ASP A 44 -25.05 22.34 2.16
N ARG A 45 -24.47 23.44 1.70
CA ARG A 45 -24.63 23.91 0.31
C ARG A 45 -24.23 22.83 -0.70
N TYR A 46 -23.06 22.20 -0.54
CA TYR A 46 -22.57 21.24 -1.53
C TYR A 46 -23.24 19.87 -1.42
N ILE A 47 -23.73 19.50 -0.25
CA ILE A 47 -24.67 18.36 -0.12
C ILE A 47 -25.88 18.60 -1.03
N ARG A 48 -26.58 19.73 -0.85
CA ARG A 48 -27.78 20.07 -1.65
C ARG A 48 -27.47 20.29 -3.12
N TYR A 49 -26.31 20.84 -3.44
CA TYR A 49 -25.90 21.05 -4.82
C TYR A 49 -25.70 19.73 -5.56
N VAL A 50 -25.03 18.76 -4.95
CA VAL A 50 -24.88 17.41 -5.50
C VAL A 50 -26.22 16.71 -5.64
N GLU A 51 -27.11 16.86 -4.67
CA GLU A 51 -28.47 16.31 -4.74
C GLU A 51 -29.33 16.92 -5.85
N SER A 52 -29.10 18.17 -6.23
CA SER A 52 -29.81 18.82 -7.34
C SER A 52 -29.53 18.15 -8.68
N PHE A 53 -28.45 17.37 -8.81
CA PHE A 53 -28.15 16.51 -9.95
C PHE A 53 -28.68 15.07 -9.81
N GLY A 54 -29.55 14.81 -8.83
CA GLY A 54 -30.11 13.48 -8.58
C GLY A 54 -29.09 12.49 -7.98
N LYS A 55 -28.01 12.99 -7.39
CA LYS A 55 -26.97 12.17 -6.74
C LYS A 55 -27.14 12.17 -5.22
N GLN A 56 -26.62 11.14 -4.57
CA GLN A 56 -26.52 11.07 -3.11
C GLN A 56 -25.18 11.61 -2.65
N ALA A 57 -25.18 12.57 -1.73
CA ALA A 57 -23.94 13.14 -1.19
C ALA A 57 -23.26 12.18 -0.19
N CYS A 58 -21.93 12.11 -0.26
CA CYS A 58 -21.09 11.49 0.74
C CYS A 58 -20.10 12.51 1.30
N VAL A 59 -19.80 12.43 2.58
CA VAL A 59 -18.89 13.35 3.29
C VAL A 59 -17.92 12.58 4.19
N TRP A 60 -16.75 13.13 4.45
CA TRP A 60 -15.93 12.72 5.59
C TRP A 60 -16.51 13.28 6.88
N GLY A 61 -16.40 12.50 7.96
CA GLY A 61 -16.83 12.97 9.28
C GLY A 61 -15.93 14.07 9.82
N ALA A 62 -16.51 15.27 10.02
CA ALA A 62 -15.83 16.43 10.58
C ALA A 62 -16.71 17.24 11.52
N LEU A 63 -18.01 16.98 11.59
CA LEU A 63 -18.98 17.87 12.23
C LEU A 63 -18.93 17.89 13.76
N THR A 64 -18.42 16.86 14.42
CA THR A 64 -18.20 16.89 15.87
C THR A 64 -17.09 17.87 16.22
N HIS A 65 -16.04 17.93 15.40
CA HIS A 65 -14.95 18.89 15.56
C HIS A 65 -15.36 20.30 15.12
N ALA A 66 -16.07 20.42 14.01
CA ALA A 66 -16.64 21.67 13.50
C ALA A 66 -18.05 21.92 14.07
N LYS A 67 -18.19 21.89 15.40
CA LYS A 67 -19.45 22.12 16.09
C LYS A 67 -19.90 23.56 15.95
N GLY A 68 -21.16 23.78 15.54
CA GLY A 68 -21.74 25.12 15.34
C GLY A 68 -23.27 25.09 15.26
N GLU A 69 -23.89 26.25 15.04
CA GLU A 69 -25.34 26.45 15.00
C GLU A 69 -25.92 26.29 13.58
N THR A 70 -25.11 26.55 12.54
CA THR A 70 -25.58 26.43 11.15
C THR A 70 -25.98 24.97 10.85
N PRO A 71 -27.27 24.73 10.47
CA PRO A 71 -27.73 23.39 10.15
C PRO A 71 -26.95 22.80 8.94
N VAL A 72 -26.64 21.51 9.03
CA VAL A 72 -26.09 20.75 7.91
C VAL A 72 -27.03 19.58 7.61
N LYS A 73 -27.44 19.46 6.36
CA LYS A 73 -28.34 18.38 5.95
C LYS A 73 -27.70 17.01 6.21
N SER A 74 -28.46 16.12 6.82
CA SER A 74 -28.05 14.77 7.19
C SER A 74 -28.89 13.69 6.52
N GLU A 75 -30.16 14.00 6.24
CA GLU A 75 -31.05 13.06 5.58
C GLU A 75 -30.53 12.67 4.19
N ASN A 76 -30.51 11.37 3.90
CA ASN A 76 -29.97 10.82 2.67
C ASN A 76 -28.47 11.09 2.43
N VAL A 77 -27.72 11.44 3.46
CA VAL A 77 -26.27 11.69 3.39
C VAL A 77 -25.50 10.53 4.00
N ILE A 78 -24.44 10.08 3.32
CA ILE A 78 -23.53 9.05 3.82
C ILE A 78 -22.30 9.72 4.39
N MET A 79 -21.92 9.33 5.61
CA MET A 79 -20.72 9.84 6.27
C MET A 79 -19.69 8.73 6.46
N SER A 80 -18.46 8.95 5.98
CA SER A 80 -17.31 8.12 6.29
C SER A 80 -16.79 8.48 7.68
N ALA A 81 -17.07 7.61 8.66
CA ALA A 81 -16.70 7.81 10.06
C ALA A 81 -15.31 7.22 10.32
N TRP A 82 -14.31 8.09 10.40
CA TRP A 82 -12.90 7.71 10.45
C TRP A 82 -12.26 7.96 11.83
N TYR A 83 -12.62 9.03 12.50
CA TYR A 83 -12.08 9.39 13.81
C TYR A 83 -13.19 9.98 14.70
N ASN A 84 -13.36 9.44 15.91
CA ASN A 84 -14.42 9.86 16.83
C ASN A 84 -14.41 11.36 17.14
N GLY A 85 -13.20 11.96 17.31
CA GLY A 85 -13.09 13.39 17.59
C GLY A 85 -13.64 14.30 16.47
N TYR A 86 -13.67 13.81 15.24
CA TYR A 86 -14.23 14.52 14.08
C TYR A 86 -15.69 14.17 13.80
N ALA A 87 -16.10 12.94 14.12
CA ALA A 87 -17.49 12.50 13.99
C ALA A 87 -17.80 11.44 15.06
N GLU A 88 -18.50 11.83 16.11
CA GLU A 88 -19.02 10.88 17.10
C GLU A 88 -20.12 10.03 16.47
N PRO A 89 -19.90 8.72 16.24
CA PRO A 89 -20.78 7.92 15.38
C PRO A 89 -22.23 7.91 15.83
N ARG A 90 -22.50 7.76 17.15
CA ARG A 90 -23.88 7.75 17.67
C ARG A 90 -24.59 9.09 17.50
N ASP A 91 -23.87 10.19 17.63
CA ASP A 91 -24.46 11.51 17.45
C ASP A 91 -24.76 11.78 15.97
N MET A 92 -23.90 11.31 15.07
CA MET A 92 -24.14 11.40 13.62
C MET A 92 -25.36 10.58 13.19
N VAL A 93 -25.51 9.36 13.73
CA VAL A 93 -26.70 8.54 13.47
C VAL A 93 -27.97 9.20 14.01
N LYS A 94 -27.95 9.79 15.22
CA LYS A 94 -29.09 10.54 15.77
C LYS A 94 -29.49 11.74 14.91
N GLN A 95 -28.52 12.36 14.23
CA GLN A 95 -28.79 13.46 13.29
C GLN A 95 -29.34 12.97 11.94
N GLY A 96 -29.33 11.67 11.65
CA GLY A 96 -29.87 11.07 10.44
C GLY A 96 -28.87 10.64 9.38
N TYR A 97 -27.57 10.75 9.63
CA TYR A 97 -26.56 10.24 8.73
C TYR A 97 -26.57 8.71 8.67
N LYS A 98 -26.24 8.16 7.50
CA LYS A 98 -25.82 6.77 7.35
C LYS A 98 -24.30 6.72 7.40
N LEU A 99 -23.73 5.74 8.08
CA LEU A 99 -22.27 5.66 8.29
C LEU A 99 -21.62 4.54 7.49
N ILE A 100 -20.40 4.80 7.05
CA ILE A 100 -19.43 3.78 6.63
C ILE A 100 -18.33 3.77 7.68
N SER A 101 -18.06 2.60 8.26
CA SER A 101 -16.98 2.42 9.22
C SER A 101 -15.63 2.41 8.51
N ILE A 102 -14.78 3.36 8.85
CA ILE A 102 -13.41 3.46 8.34
C ILE A 102 -12.45 3.95 9.44
N PRO A 103 -12.39 3.26 10.60
CA PRO A 103 -11.62 3.75 11.74
C PRO A 103 -10.12 3.83 11.41
N ASP A 104 -9.54 5.02 11.56
CA ASP A 104 -8.15 5.33 11.22
C ASP A 104 -7.14 4.45 11.93
N GLY A 105 -7.37 4.15 13.21
CA GLY A 105 -6.52 3.27 14.02
C GLY A 105 -6.60 1.78 13.67
N LEU A 106 -7.48 1.37 12.72
CA LEU A 106 -7.66 -0.05 12.36
C LEU A 106 -7.59 -0.30 10.85
N THR A 107 -8.08 0.63 10.03
CA THR A 107 -8.29 0.38 8.60
C THR A 107 -7.54 1.37 7.70
N TYR A 108 -6.69 2.24 8.25
CA TYR A 108 -5.80 3.09 7.44
C TYR A 108 -4.49 2.40 7.16
N ILE A 109 -4.10 2.44 5.89
CA ILE A 109 -2.77 2.08 5.40
C ILE A 109 -2.11 3.38 4.96
N VAL A 110 -1.02 3.78 5.63
CA VAL A 110 -0.24 4.94 5.24
C VAL A 110 1.21 4.48 5.10
N PRO A 111 1.60 4.05 3.89
CA PRO A 111 2.90 3.45 3.68
C PRO A 111 4.03 4.30 4.21
N GLN A 112 4.85 3.75 5.09
CA GLN A 112 6.02 4.38 5.71
C GLN A 112 5.75 5.61 6.59
N ALA A 113 4.54 5.85 6.98
CA ALA A 113 4.20 7.02 7.79
C ALA A 113 4.74 6.96 9.23
N GLY A 114 4.81 5.78 9.83
CA GLY A 114 5.22 5.58 11.22
C GLY A 114 4.15 5.95 12.26
N TYR A 115 3.12 6.70 11.88
CA TYR A 115 2.00 7.10 12.75
C TYR A 115 0.70 6.32 12.45
N TYR A 116 0.63 5.62 11.32
CA TYR A 116 -0.41 4.65 10.97
C TYR A 116 0.21 3.34 10.52
N TYR A 117 -0.61 2.34 10.25
CA TYR A 117 -0.13 1.06 9.76
C TYR A 117 0.50 1.16 8.37
N ASP A 118 1.63 0.50 8.21
CA ASP A 118 2.21 0.21 6.90
C ASP A 118 1.50 -0.98 6.24
N TYR A 119 1.06 -1.93 7.06
CA TYR A 119 0.19 -3.06 6.70
C TYR A 119 -0.89 -3.22 7.75
N LEU A 120 -2.13 -3.48 7.36
CA LEU A 120 -3.19 -3.72 8.33
C LEU A 120 -2.92 -5.01 9.12
N ASN A 121 -3.29 -4.98 10.39
CA ASN A 121 -3.34 -6.19 11.21
C ASN A 121 -4.55 -7.05 10.80
N CYS A 122 -4.39 -7.81 9.71
CA CYS A 122 -5.47 -8.60 9.13
C CYS A 122 -6.00 -9.68 10.07
N GLU A 123 -5.14 -10.25 10.92
CA GLU A 123 -5.55 -11.22 11.93
C GLU A 123 -6.49 -10.59 12.96
N HIS A 124 -6.13 -9.41 13.48
CA HIS A 124 -6.99 -8.68 14.41
C HIS A 124 -8.33 -8.32 13.77
N LEU A 125 -8.31 -7.78 12.54
CA LEU A 125 -9.52 -7.43 11.79
C LEU A 125 -10.40 -8.65 11.56
N TYR A 126 -9.82 -9.76 11.13
CA TYR A 126 -10.54 -11.01 10.91
C TYR A 126 -11.21 -11.54 12.18
N ASN A 127 -10.49 -11.50 13.29
CA ASN A 127 -10.96 -12.05 14.54
C ASN A 127 -11.91 -11.14 15.33
N ASN A 128 -11.73 -9.82 15.26
CA ASN A 128 -12.34 -8.90 16.23
C ASN A 128 -13.15 -7.77 15.62
N TRP A 129 -12.99 -7.47 14.31
CA TRP A 129 -13.67 -6.34 13.70
C TRP A 129 -14.83 -6.78 12.81
N THR A 130 -15.87 -5.97 12.76
CA THR A 130 -16.95 -6.00 11.76
C THR A 130 -17.32 -4.55 11.40
N PRO A 131 -18.09 -4.32 10.33
CA PRO A 131 -18.59 -2.97 10.03
C PRO A 131 -19.39 -2.31 11.15
N ALA A 132 -19.95 -3.09 12.08
CA ALA A 132 -20.64 -2.57 13.26
C ALA A 132 -19.71 -1.84 14.25
N HIS A 133 -18.39 -2.06 14.14
CA HIS A 133 -17.39 -1.33 14.91
C HIS A 133 -17.03 -0.03 14.18
N VAL A 134 -17.59 1.09 14.64
CA VAL A 134 -17.37 2.42 14.07
C VAL A 134 -16.54 3.24 15.05
N GLY A 135 -15.24 3.30 14.83
CA GLY A 135 -14.31 3.91 15.77
C GLY A 135 -14.30 3.21 17.11
N LYS A 136 -14.64 3.93 18.19
CA LYS A 136 -14.76 3.39 19.55
C LYS A 136 -16.15 2.81 19.86
N GLU A 137 -17.10 2.99 18.97
CA GLU A 137 -18.48 2.59 19.15
C GLU A 137 -18.74 1.23 18.51
N VAL A 138 -19.59 0.44 19.14
CA VAL A 138 -20.09 -0.83 18.60
C VAL A 138 -21.61 -0.71 18.45
N PHE A 139 -22.08 -0.89 17.23
CA PHE A 139 -23.49 -0.94 16.89
C PHE A 139 -23.99 -2.38 16.85
N GLU A 140 -25.30 -2.55 16.79
CA GLU A 140 -25.87 -3.88 16.54
C GLU A 140 -25.44 -4.35 15.13
N GLU A 141 -25.22 -5.67 14.99
CA GLU A 141 -24.98 -6.26 13.67
C GLU A 141 -26.18 -6.00 12.75
N LYS A 142 -25.91 -5.56 11.52
CA LYS A 142 -26.92 -5.17 10.54
C LYS A 142 -27.75 -3.94 10.91
N ASP A 143 -27.26 -3.09 11.81
CA ASP A 143 -27.90 -1.79 12.05
C ASP A 143 -28.08 -1.06 10.72
N PRO A 144 -29.31 -0.63 10.37
CA PRO A 144 -29.58 0.04 9.09
C PRO A 144 -28.90 1.40 8.94
N ALA A 145 -28.36 1.96 10.00
CA ALA A 145 -27.53 3.16 9.96
C ALA A 145 -26.10 2.89 9.49
N ILE A 146 -25.63 1.63 9.58
CA ILE A 146 -24.26 1.26 9.23
C ILE A 146 -24.27 0.52 7.88
N LEU A 147 -23.79 1.19 6.84
CA LEU A 147 -23.85 0.68 5.48
C LEU A 147 -22.75 -0.34 5.14
N GLY A 148 -21.68 -0.38 5.93
CA GLY A 148 -20.54 -1.26 5.71
C GLY A 148 -19.25 -0.68 6.23
N GLY A 149 -18.13 -1.22 5.74
CA GLY A 149 -16.79 -0.78 6.10
C GLY A 149 -15.92 -0.46 4.89
N MET A 150 -14.90 0.33 5.11
CA MET A 150 -13.85 0.67 4.15
C MET A 150 -12.48 0.51 4.80
N TYR A 151 -11.45 0.40 3.97
CA TYR A 151 -10.10 0.77 4.33
C TYR A 151 -9.61 1.88 3.40
N ALA A 152 -8.64 2.65 3.85
CA ALA A 152 -8.04 3.70 3.05
C ALA A 152 -6.55 3.45 2.88
N VAL A 153 -6.02 3.85 1.71
CA VAL A 153 -4.59 3.91 1.45
C VAL A 153 -4.23 5.36 1.16
N TRP A 154 -3.50 5.97 2.07
CA TRP A 154 -3.08 7.36 1.97
C TRP A 154 -1.63 7.45 1.52
N ASN A 155 -1.37 8.24 0.50
CA ASN A 155 -0.04 8.39 -0.08
C ASN A 155 0.67 9.64 0.44
N ASP A 156 0.65 9.87 1.75
CA ASP A 156 1.29 11.02 2.40
C ASP A 156 2.80 11.07 2.11
N HIS A 157 3.37 9.93 1.81
CA HIS A 157 4.80 9.74 1.64
C HIS A 157 5.15 8.98 0.35
N CYS A 158 4.34 9.16 -0.71
CA CYS A 158 4.64 8.59 -2.01
C CYS A 158 5.95 9.17 -2.60
N GLY A 159 6.58 8.41 -3.50
CA GLY A 159 7.85 8.80 -4.10
C GLY A 159 9.10 8.43 -3.30
N ASN A 160 8.98 7.71 -2.19
CA ASN A 160 10.11 7.25 -1.37
C ASN A 160 10.55 5.82 -1.70
N GLY A 161 10.54 5.42 -2.95
CA GLY A 161 10.84 4.07 -3.39
C GLY A 161 9.67 3.09 -3.21
N ILE A 162 8.45 3.58 -3.03
CA ILE A 162 7.22 2.78 -3.01
C ILE A 162 6.66 2.71 -4.42
N SER A 163 6.64 1.53 -5.00
CA SER A 163 6.07 1.26 -6.31
C SER A 163 4.58 0.90 -6.21
N THR A 164 3.90 0.85 -7.36
CA THR A 164 2.54 0.32 -7.47
C THR A 164 2.43 -1.09 -6.89
N LYS A 165 3.46 -1.93 -7.05
CA LYS A 165 3.51 -3.29 -6.51
C LYS A 165 3.51 -3.32 -4.99
N ASP A 166 4.20 -2.37 -4.35
CA ASP A 166 4.20 -2.22 -2.90
C ASP A 166 2.82 -1.82 -2.37
N ILE A 167 2.14 -0.93 -3.09
CA ILE A 167 0.76 -0.54 -2.74
C ILE A 167 -0.17 -1.74 -2.86
N HIS A 168 -0.11 -2.49 -3.97
CA HIS A 168 -0.92 -3.70 -4.14
C HIS A 168 -0.65 -4.75 -3.07
N HIS A 169 0.61 -4.96 -2.71
CA HIS A 169 0.99 -5.89 -1.65
C HIS A 169 0.35 -5.53 -0.29
N ARG A 170 0.11 -4.25 -0.03
CA ARG A 170 -0.59 -3.76 1.16
C ARG A 170 -2.10 -3.87 1.04
N CYS A 171 -2.63 -3.53 -0.13
CA CYS A 171 -4.07 -3.46 -0.37
C CYS A 171 -4.74 -4.83 -0.38
N TYR A 172 -4.17 -5.81 -1.04
CA TYR A 172 -4.87 -7.08 -1.25
C TYR A 172 -5.14 -7.89 0.02
N PRO A 173 -4.21 -8.02 0.98
CA PRO A 173 -4.53 -8.65 2.26
C PRO A 173 -5.67 -7.94 2.99
N ALA A 174 -5.67 -6.61 2.97
CA ALA A 174 -6.72 -5.78 3.57
C ALA A 174 -8.06 -6.00 2.87
N LEU A 175 -8.09 -5.91 1.53
CA LEU A 175 -9.29 -6.10 0.71
C LEU A 175 -9.94 -7.46 0.96
N GLN A 176 -9.14 -8.53 0.92
CA GLN A 176 -9.63 -9.89 1.14
C GLN A 176 -10.20 -10.06 2.55
N THR A 177 -9.53 -9.53 3.56
CA THR A 177 -9.98 -9.61 4.96
C THR A 177 -11.27 -8.83 5.17
N LEU A 178 -11.34 -7.58 4.72
CA LEU A 178 -12.54 -6.76 4.88
C LEU A 178 -13.72 -7.34 4.08
N ALA A 179 -13.49 -7.84 2.88
CA ALA A 179 -14.54 -8.45 2.07
C ALA A 179 -15.22 -9.63 2.81
N VAL A 180 -14.44 -10.51 3.43
CA VAL A 180 -14.97 -11.59 4.23
C VAL A 180 -15.74 -11.04 5.44
N LYS A 181 -15.21 -10.07 6.16
CA LYS A 181 -15.85 -9.50 7.35
C LYS A 181 -17.13 -8.72 7.02
N MET A 182 -17.17 -8.03 5.90
CA MET A 182 -18.40 -7.38 5.43
C MET A 182 -19.48 -8.38 5.01
N TRP A 183 -19.08 -9.56 4.52
CA TRP A 183 -20.02 -10.61 4.14
C TRP A 183 -20.51 -11.44 5.32
N THR A 184 -19.62 -11.80 6.23
CA THR A 184 -19.91 -12.77 7.32
C THR A 184 -20.25 -12.10 8.66
N GLY A 185 -19.93 -10.82 8.84
CA GLY A 185 -20.06 -10.14 10.15
C GLY A 185 -19.19 -10.82 11.22
N VAL A 186 -19.78 -11.15 12.36
CA VAL A 186 -19.09 -11.85 13.46
C VAL A 186 -18.79 -13.32 13.16
N SER A 187 -19.51 -13.93 12.22
CA SER A 187 -19.33 -15.33 11.87
C SER A 187 -17.97 -15.58 11.24
N LYS A 188 -17.34 -16.68 11.59
CA LYS A 188 -16.07 -17.14 11.05
C LYS A 188 -16.27 -18.54 10.46
N SER A 189 -16.03 -18.70 9.17
CA SER A 189 -16.13 -19.99 8.49
C SER A 189 -14.95 -20.91 8.81
N VAL A 190 -13.77 -20.33 9.03
CA VAL A 190 -12.53 -21.03 9.35
C VAL A 190 -11.67 -20.19 10.30
N PRO A 191 -10.70 -20.79 11.04
CA PRO A 191 -9.68 -20.02 11.76
C PRO A 191 -8.84 -19.12 10.85
N TYR A 192 -8.27 -18.06 11.42
CA TYR A 192 -7.48 -17.08 10.63
C TYR A 192 -6.35 -17.74 9.84
N GLU A 193 -5.61 -18.67 10.44
CA GLU A 193 -4.48 -19.34 9.76
C GLU A 193 -4.93 -20.11 8.50
N ALA A 194 -6.11 -20.72 8.54
CA ALA A 194 -6.67 -21.39 7.37
C ALA A 194 -7.13 -20.40 6.31
N PHE A 195 -7.77 -19.29 6.72
CA PHE A 195 -8.12 -18.18 5.84
C PHE A 195 -6.87 -17.56 5.20
N ASP A 196 -5.84 -17.30 5.99
CA ASP A 196 -4.59 -16.71 5.52
C ASP A 196 -3.90 -17.57 4.46
N LYS A 197 -3.85 -18.88 4.67
CA LYS A 197 -3.36 -19.84 3.66
C LYS A 197 -4.20 -19.81 2.38
N GLN A 198 -5.52 -19.79 2.50
CA GLN A 198 -6.42 -19.75 1.35
C GLN A 198 -6.26 -18.47 0.52
N ARG A 199 -6.20 -17.31 1.16
CA ARG A 199 -6.04 -16.04 0.45
C ARG A 199 -4.74 -15.94 -0.33
N HIS A 200 -3.65 -16.56 0.14
CA HIS A 200 -2.38 -16.59 -0.58
C HIS A 200 -2.44 -17.41 -1.89
N VAL A 201 -3.36 -18.36 -1.99
CA VAL A 201 -3.57 -19.15 -3.20
C VAL A 201 -4.42 -18.38 -4.23
N LEU A 202 -5.28 -17.47 -3.77
CA LEU A 202 -6.12 -16.68 -4.65
C LEU A 202 -5.28 -15.70 -5.47
N SER A 203 -5.66 -15.51 -6.71
CA SER A 203 -5.11 -14.44 -7.54
C SER A 203 -5.58 -13.08 -7.01
N GLU A 204 -4.72 -12.10 -7.08
CA GLU A 204 -5.04 -10.73 -6.67
C GLU A 204 -6.14 -10.16 -7.56
N ALA A 205 -5.94 -10.18 -8.86
CA ALA A 205 -6.93 -9.87 -9.87
C ALA A 205 -6.48 -10.46 -11.21
N PRO A 206 -7.36 -10.72 -12.15
CA PRO A 206 -6.97 -11.15 -13.50
C PRO A 206 -6.00 -10.16 -14.14
N GLY A 207 -4.82 -10.62 -14.50
CA GLY A 207 -3.78 -9.80 -15.12
C GLY A 207 -3.01 -8.85 -14.19
N VAL A 208 -3.24 -8.89 -12.87
CA VAL A 208 -2.63 -7.98 -11.89
C VAL A 208 -1.93 -8.76 -10.78
N ASN A 209 -1.12 -9.74 -11.12
CA ASN A 209 -0.19 -10.31 -10.13
C ASN A 209 1.06 -9.44 -10.05
N GLN A 210 0.98 -8.37 -9.29
CA GLN A 210 1.99 -7.29 -9.27
C GLN A 210 3.28 -7.65 -8.56
N LEU A 211 3.27 -8.73 -7.77
CA LEU A 211 4.47 -9.15 -7.04
C LEU A 211 5.40 -10.01 -7.89
N GLY A 212 5.06 -10.28 -9.15
CA GLY A 212 5.87 -11.13 -10.02
C GLY A 212 6.05 -12.54 -9.45
N ARG A 213 5.02 -13.10 -8.83
CA ARG A 213 5.08 -14.44 -8.25
C ARG A 213 5.29 -15.48 -9.32
N LEU A 214 6.45 -16.14 -9.27
CA LEU A 214 6.76 -17.27 -10.14
C LEU A 214 6.06 -18.55 -9.67
N SER A 215 5.79 -18.67 -8.37
CA SER A 215 5.11 -19.81 -7.77
C SER A 215 4.18 -19.35 -6.65
N LYS A 216 3.04 -20.05 -6.50
CA LYS A 216 2.11 -19.86 -5.38
C LYS A 216 2.46 -20.75 -4.18
N THR A 217 3.43 -21.64 -4.34
CA THR A 217 3.90 -22.55 -3.29
C THR A 217 5.38 -22.29 -2.98
N PRO A 218 5.80 -22.38 -1.71
CA PRO A 218 7.20 -22.28 -1.36
C PRO A 218 8.03 -23.35 -2.07
N GLY A 219 9.26 -23.01 -2.43
CA GLY A 219 10.20 -23.90 -3.07
C GLY A 219 10.94 -23.28 -4.27
N LEU A 220 11.65 -24.11 -5.03
CA LEU A 220 12.35 -23.71 -6.24
C LEU A 220 11.33 -23.34 -7.32
N ALA A 221 11.30 -22.06 -7.72
CA ALA A 221 10.37 -21.53 -8.70
C ALA A 221 10.99 -21.41 -10.10
N TYR A 222 12.31 -21.20 -10.19
CA TYR A 222 13.03 -21.10 -11.45
C TYR A 222 14.51 -21.44 -11.25
N GLU A 223 15.13 -22.06 -12.26
CA GLU A 223 16.58 -22.25 -12.29
C GLU A 223 17.15 -22.14 -13.71
N GLN A 224 18.40 -21.70 -13.81
CA GLN A 224 19.13 -21.60 -15.05
C GLN A 224 20.63 -21.87 -14.81
N ALA A 225 21.20 -22.79 -15.58
CA ALA A 225 22.58 -23.22 -15.39
C ALA A 225 23.62 -22.12 -15.67
N SER A 226 23.37 -21.25 -16.64
CA SER A 226 24.28 -20.14 -16.99
C SER A 226 23.45 -18.95 -17.49
N VAL A 227 23.84 -17.74 -17.09
CA VAL A 227 23.22 -16.50 -17.54
C VAL A 227 24.17 -15.76 -18.47
N ALA A 228 23.77 -15.61 -19.73
CA ALA A 228 24.56 -14.85 -20.71
C ALA A 228 24.29 -13.33 -20.56
N PRO A 229 25.32 -12.48 -20.73
CA PRO A 229 25.09 -11.03 -20.81
C PRO A 229 24.10 -10.68 -21.92
N ASN A 230 23.30 -9.64 -21.69
CA ASN A 230 22.26 -9.14 -22.60
C ASN A 230 21.16 -10.15 -22.95
N SER A 231 21.05 -11.27 -22.24
CA SER A 231 19.99 -12.25 -22.47
C SER A 231 18.68 -11.84 -21.82
N THR A 232 17.56 -12.31 -22.38
CA THR A 232 16.23 -12.21 -21.77
C THR A 232 15.91 -13.51 -21.07
N LEU A 233 15.40 -13.45 -19.83
CA LEU A 233 14.95 -14.62 -19.09
C LEU A 233 13.43 -14.79 -19.29
N PRO A 234 12.90 -16.02 -19.18
CA PRO A 234 11.47 -16.29 -19.34
C PRO A 234 10.62 -15.85 -18.13
N VAL A 235 11.23 -15.16 -17.16
CA VAL A 235 10.63 -14.69 -15.92
C VAL A 235 10.91 -13.21 -15.76
N GLN A 236 9.95 -12.45 -15.30
CA GLN A 236 10.08 -11.00 -15.22
C GLN A 236 10.75 -10.56 -13.91
N GLU A 237 10.29 -11.10 -12.79
CA GLU A 237 10.74 -10.72 -11.45
C GLU A 237 10.19 -11.70 -10.41
N ILE A 238 10.68 -11.61 -9.17
CA ILE A 238 10.06 -12.28 -8.02
C ILE A 238 9.79 -11.27 -6.90
N GLY A 239 8.57 -11.29 -6.38
CA GLY A 239 8.14 -10.45 -5.27
C GLY A 239 8.42 -11.05 -3.91
N TYR A 240 7.99 -10.35 -2.86
CA TYR A 240 8.40 -10.62 -1.50
C TYR A 240 8.20 -12.05 -1.02
N ASN A 241 9.03 -12.36 -0.03
CA ASN A 241 9.35 -13.67 0.51
C ASN A 241 10.03 -14.55 -0.53
N TYR A 242 11.18 -14.08 -1.00
CA TYR A 242 11.99 -14.79 -1.99
C TYR A 242 13.43 -14.97 -1.53
N ARG A 243 14.12 -15.90 -2.21
CA ARG A 243 15.58 -16.00 -2.26
C ARG A 243 16.03 -16.20 -3.71
N VAL A 244 16.95 -15.36 -4.18
CA VAL A 244 17.63 -15.50 -5.45
C VAL A 244 19.10 -15.79 -5.16
N GLU A 245 19.64 -16.86 -5.70
CA GLU A 245 21.06 -17.21 -5.54
C GLU A 245 21.72 -17.57 -6.87
N PHE A 246 22.99 -17.26 -7.00
CA PHE A 246 23.81 -17.56 -8.17
C PHE A 246 25.29 -17.65 -7.79
N ASP A 247 26.03 -18.38 -8.59
CA ASP A 247 27.48 -18.41 -8.50
C ASP A 247 28.08 -17.36 -9.44
N ILE A 248 29.07 -16.62 -8.97
CA ILE A 248 29.78 -15.61 -9.74
C ILE A 248 31.30 -15.90 -9.76
N ASN A 249 31.91 -15.78 -10.95
CA ASN A 249 33.35 -15.58 -11.09
C ASN A 249 33.54 -14.14 -11.54
N GLY A 250 33.93 -13.28 -10.58
CA GLY A 250 34.00 -11.83 -10.73
C GLY A 250 34.96 -11.39 -11.81
N ALA A 251 34.59 -10.37 -12.56
CA ALA A 251 35.45 -9.62 -13.46
C ALA A 251 35.50 -8.15 -13.01
N LYS A 252 36.40 -7.36 -13.61
CA LYS A 252 36.40 -5.90 -13.41
C LYS A 252 35.22 -5.30 -14.15
N GLU A 253 34.20 -4.95 -13.43
CA GLU A 253 33.00 -4.28 -13.96
C GLU A 253 33.18 -2.78 -14.01
N ALA A 254 32.50 -2.13 -14.94
CA ALA A 254 32.35 -0.67 -14.95
C ALA A 254 31.29 -0.24 -13.94
N MET A 255 31.39 0.98 -13.47
CA MET A 255 30.31 1.58 -12.67
C MET A 255 29.02 1.63 -13.48
N GLY A 256 27.90 1.33 -12.83
CA GLY A 256 26.60 1.19 -13.47
C GLY A 256 26.35 -0.16 -14.15
N THR A 257 27.24 -1.18 -13.95
CA THR A 257 27.03 -2.50 -14.54
C THR A 257 25.84 -3.21 -13.87
N GLU A 258 24.81 -3.44 -14.65
CA GLU A 258 23.61 -4.18 -14.24
C GLU A 258 23.85 -5.68 -14.29
N LEU A 259 23.32 -6.42 -13.31
CA LEU A 259 23.20 -7.87 -13.41
C LEU A 259 21.84 -8.24 -14.00
N PHE A 260 20.77 -7.72 -13.43
CA PHE A 260 19.40 -7.95 -13.87
C PHE A 260 18.57 -6.66 -13.85
N ARG A 261 17.59 -6.60 -14.75
CA ARG A 261 16.63 -5.50 -14.86
C ARG A 261 15.22 -6.04 -15.06
N SER A 262 14.24 -5.35 -14.48
CA SER A 262 12.81 -5.39 -14.78
C SER A 262 12.30 -3.94 -14.99
N PRO A 263 11.01 -3.70 -15.34
CA PRO A 263 10.50 -2.33 -15.50
C PRO A 263 10.70 -1.44 -14.28
N ASP A 264 10.58 -1.98 -13.05
CA ASP A 264 10.57 -1.19 -11.82
C ASP A 264 11.85 -1.29 -11.00
N ALA A 265 12.75 -2.20 -11.34
CA ALA A 265 13.96 -2.46 -10.56
C ALA A 265 15.17 -2.85 -11.40
N VAL A 266 16.34 -2.55 -10.85
CA VAL A 266 17.64 -2.97 -11.38
C VAL A 266 18.48 -3.51 -10.23
N PHE A 267 19.12 -4.66 -10.41
CA PHE A 267 20.15 -5.17 -9.51
C PHE A 267 21.52 -5.00 -10.17
N TYR A 268 22.43 -4.31 -9.49
CA TYR A 268 23.77 -3.96 -10.01
C TYR A 268 24.85 -4.88 -9.46
N LEU A 269 25.77 -5.32 -10.33
CA LEU A 269 27.07 -5.85 -9.91
C LEU A 269 28.01 -4.74 -9.44
N SER A 270 27.85 -3.56 -10.01
CA SER A 270 28.61 -2.36 -9.69
C SER A 270 27.67 -1.17 -9.85
N ASP A 271 27.20 -0.57 -8.76
CA ASP A 271 26.26 0.51 -8.82
C ASP A 271 26.86 1.79 -9.45
N PRO A 272 26.04 2.71 -9.98
CA PRO A 272 26.55 3.85 -10.73
C PRO A 272 27.22 4.94 -9.88
N ILE A 273 27.16 4.86 -8.54
CA ILE A 273 27.69 5.90 -7.65
C ILE A 273 28.91 5.39 -6.88
N SER A 274 28.80 4.20 -6.27
CA SER A 274 29.86 3.67 -5.38
C SER A 274 30.67 2.53 -5.99
N GLY A 275 30.15 1.90 -7.05
CA GLY A 275 30.78 0.70 -7.63
C GLY A 275 30.60 -0.58 -6.79
N MET A 276 29.75 -0.53 -5.77
CA MET A 276 29.42 -1.67 -4.92
C MET A 276 28.25 -2.47 -5.48
N LEU A 277 27.97 -3.65 -4.92
CA LEU A 277 26.70 -4.33 -5.14
C LEU A 277 25.54 -3.42 -4.69
N GLY A 278 24.48 -3.35 -5.47
CA GLY A 278 23.35 -2.50 -5.11
C GLY A 278 22.13 -2.79 -5.95
N TYR A 279 21.08 -2.06 -5.70
CA TYR A 279 19.88 -2.10 -6.53
C TYR A 279 19.20 -0.74 -6.56
N ALA A 280 18.56 -0.45 -7.67
CA ALA A 280 17.60 0.64 -7.76
C ALA A 280 16.19 0.08 -7.87
N ARG A 281 15.25 0.70 -7.18
CA ARG A 281 13.82 0.46 -7.36
C ARG A 281 13.10 1.79 -7.42
N ASP A 282 12.18 1.92 -8.35
CA ASP A 282 11.43 3.17 -8.56
C ASP A 282 12.35 4.42 -8.54
N GLY A 283 13.55 4.29 -9.16
CA GLY A 283 14.55 5.35 -9.24
C GLY A 283 15.39 5.59 -7.98
N TYR A 284 15.16 4.87 -6.87
CA TYR A 284 15.93 5.02 -5.62
C TYR A 284 17.02 3.97 -5.51
N LEU A 285 18.29 4.42 -5.52
CA LEU A 285 19.44 3.58 -5.34
C LEU A 285 19.64 3.18 -3.88
N ASN A 286 19.88 1.89 -3.67
CA ASN A 286 20.25 1.29 -2.38
C ASN A 286 21.52 0.48 -2.59
N THR A 287 22.54 0.74 -1.80
CA THR A 287 23.87 0.17 -1.96
C THR A 287 24.24 -0.70 -0.77
N PHE A 288 24.76 -1.90 -1.03
CA PHE A 288 25.43 -2.72 -0.04
C PHE A 288 26.89 -2.26 0.12
N THR A 289 27.48 -2.56 1.27
CA THR A 289 28.92 -2.27 1.52
C THR A 289 29.83 -3.38 1.01
N TYR A 290 29.42 -4.08 -0.05
CA TYR A 290 30.11 -5.22 -0.63
C TYR A 290 30.49 -4.99 -2.10
N ASN A 291 31.74 -5.28 -2.44
CA ASN A 291 32.25 -5.18 -3.80
C ASN A 291 32.78 -6.54 -4.27
N VAL A 292 32.36 -6.98 -5.46
CA VAL A 292 32.83 -8.19 -6.09
C VAL A 292 34.19 -7.92 -6.74
N GLN A 293 35.24 -8.64 -6.27
CA GLN A 293 36.58 -8.45 -6.78
C GLN A 293 36.84 -9.31 -8.03
N PRO A 294 37.65 -8.83 -9.01
CA PRO A 294 38.08 -9.61 -10.15
C PRO A 294 38.76 -10.91 -9.73
N GLY A 295 38.42 -12.03 -10.39
CA GLY A 295 38.93 -13.37 -10.11
C GLY A 295 38.33 -14.05 -8.87
N GLN A 296 37.53 -13.36 -8.11
CA GLN A 296 36.87 -13.94 -6.95
C GLN A 296 35.71 -14.84 -7.38
N ARG A 297 35.69 -16.06 -6.86
CA ARG A 297 34.58 -17.02 -7.05
C ARG A 297 33.81 -17.12 -5.75
N MET A 298 32.49 -16.92 -5.85
CA MET A 298 31.63 -16.99 -4.68
C MET A 298 30.20 -17.31 -5.10
N LYS A 299 29.40 -17.70 -4.11
CA LYS A 299 27.95 -17.74 -4.20
C LYS A 299 27.38 -16.47 -3.58
N ILE A 300 26.59 -15.75 -4.35
CA ILE A 300 25.79 -14.61 -3.89
C ILE A 300 24.36 -15.07 -3.74
N ALA A 301 23.71 -14.70 -2.63
CA ALA A 301 22.28 -14.80 -2.51
C ALA A 301 21.68 -13.51 -1.98
N VAL A 302 20.50 -13.18 -2.49
CA VAL A 302 19.68 -12.05 -2.05
C VAL A 302 18.35 -12.59 -1.58
N GLU A 303 17.98 -12.24 -0.36
CA GLU A 303 16.66 -12.51 0.21
C GLU A 303 15.90 -11.21 0.39
N GLY A 304 14.62 -11.21 0.02
CA GLY A 304 13.76 -10.05 0.20
C GLY A 304 12.42 -10.42 0.81
N ASP A 305 12.03 -9.60 1.76
CA ASP A 305 10.67 -9.55 2.27
C ASP A 305 10.15 -8.10 2.23
N ASN A 306 8.96 -7.83 2.75
CA ASN A 306 8.37 -6.50 2.75
C ASN A 306 9.01 -5.53 3.75
N LYS A 307 10.07 -5.94 4.47
CA LYS A 307 10.76 -5.13 5.48
C LYS A 307 12.25 -4.96 5.19
N ALA A 308 12.87 -5.91 4.47
CA ALA A 308 14.31 -5.91 4.31
C ALA A 308 14.75 -6.60 3.02
N THR A 309 15.94 -6.21 2.56
CA THR A 309 16.73 -6.93 1.55
C THR A 309 18.05 -7.36 2.19
N ARG A 310 18.36 -8.66 2.17
CA ARG A 310 19.51 -9.26 2.82
C ARG A 310 20.47 -9.81 1.79
N LEU A 311 21.76 -9.53 1.98
CA LEU A 311 22.84 -10.05 1.15
C LEU A 311 23.56 -11.19 1.88
N PHE A 312 23.76 -12.29 1.16
CA PHE A 312 24.52 -13.44 1.63
C PHE A 312 25.68 -13.71 0.68
N ILE A 313 26.86 -13.98 1.25
CA ILE A 313 28.06 -14.40 0.53
C ILE A 313 28.50 -15.76 1.06
N ASN A 314 28.60 -16.74 0.18
CA ASN A 314 28.97 -18.12 0.52
C ASN A 314 28.13 -18.70 1.68
N GLY A 315 26.83 -18.39 1.68
CA GLY A 315 25.87 -18.85 2.68
C GLY A 315 25.81 -18.03 3.97
N LYS A 316 26.72 -17.09 4.18
CA LYS A 316 26.72 -16.21 5.37
C LYS A 316 26.03 -14.89 5.05
N GLN A 317 25.09 -14.46 5.87
CA GLN A 317 24.53 -13.12 5.78
C GLN A 317 25.61 -12.09 6.11
N VAL A 318 25.86 -11.15 5.20
CA VAL A 318 26.88 -10.12 5.36
C VAL A 318 26.28 -8.75 5.60
N GLU A 319 25.05 -8.51 5.10
CA GLU A 319 24.40 -7.22 5.27
C GLU A 319 22.88 -7.35 5.19
N GLU A 320 22.18 -6.41 5.84
CA GLU A 320 20.74 -6.25 5.78
C GLU A 320 20.38 -4.77 5.57
N LEU A 321 19.63 -4.48 4.52
CA LEU A 321 19.04 -3.18 4.25
C LEU A 321 17.56 -3.23 4.62
N ASN A 322 17.19 -2.51 5.67
CA ASN A 322 15.83 -2.52 6.21
C ASN A 322 14.97 -1.40 5.63
N ILE A 323 13.64 -1.57 5.69
CA ILE A 323 12.71 -0.45 5.57
C ILE A 323 13.10 0.59 6.60
N GLN A 324 13.27 1.82 6.13
CA GLN A 324 13.58 2.93 7.00
C GLN A 324 12.33 3.75 7.26
N GLU A 325 12.22 4.18 8.52
CA GLU A 325 11.08 4.92 9.01
C GLU A 325 11.18 6.41 8.65
N ARG A 326 10.02 7.05 8.63
CA ARG A 326 9.91 8.50 8.59
C ARG A 326 9.57 9.00 9.98
N TRP A 327 10.20 10.10 10.40
CA TRP A 327 9.89 10.76 11.65
C TRP A 327 10.02 12.26 11.52
N MET A 328 9.38 12.98 12.40
CA MET A 328 9.58 14.41 12.58
C MET A 328 10.68 14.63 13.61
N ASP A 329 11.71 15.39 13.26
CA ASP A 329 12.75 15.74 14.22
C ASP A 329 12.25 16.81 15.21
N LYS A 330 13.09 17.12 16.22
CA LYS A 330 12.76 18.12 17.24
C LYS A 330 12.60 19.53 16.71
N GLU A 331 13.06 19.80 15.50
CA GLU A 331 12.95 21.06 14.78
C GLU A 331 11.71 21.12 13.89
N GLY A 332 10.87 20.10 13.92
CA GLY A 332 9.68 19.98 13.07
C GLY A 332 9.99 19.63 11.61
N LYS A 333 11.23 19.23 11.30
CA LYS A 333 11.61 18.79 9.96
C LYS A 333 11.34 17.30 9.78
N THR A 334 10.66 16.95 8.71
CA THR A 334 10.46 15.56 8.36
C THR A 334 11.76 14.95 7.87
N ARG A 335 12.16 13.87 8.51
CA ARG A 335 13.27 13.01 8.10
C ARG A 335 12.69 11.79 7.40
N ILE A 336 13.14 11.55 6.19
CA ILE A 336 12.67 10.43 5.36
C ILE A 336 13.83 9.45 5.23
N ARG A 337 13.52 8.19 5.43
CA ARG A 337 14.39 7.09 5.06
C ARG A 337 13.70 6.29 3.96
N ASN A 338 14.43 5.97 2.90
CA ASN A 338 13.90 5.26 1.75
C ASN A 338 13.55 3.82 2.08
N VAL A 339 12.61 3.25 1.34
CA VAL A 339 12.33 1.81 1.35
C VAL A 339 13.56 1.08 0.83
N ARG A 340 14.07 0.13 1.62
CA ARG A 340 15.21 -0.70 1.25
C ARG A 340 14.81 -2.15 0.99
N THR A 341 13.63 -2.31 0.42
CA THR A 341 13.13 -3.61 -0.04
C THR A 341 13.26 -3.70 -1.55
N LEU A 342 13.26 -4.90 -2.08
CA LEU A 342 13.44 -5.17 -3.49
C LEU A 342 12.47 -6.26 -3.95
N VAL A 343 11.67 -5.97 -4.97
CA VAL A 343 11.12 -7.00 -5.85
C VAL A 343 12.25 -7.32 -6.83
N PHE A 344 12.78 -8.54 -6.79
CA PHE A 344 14.02 -8.87 -7.48
C PHE A 344 13.81 -8.97 -9.00
N PRO A 345 14.52 -8.15 -9.80
CA PRO A 345 14.36 -8.12 -11.25
C PRO A 345 15.00 -9.35 -11.89
N LEU A 346 14.37 -9.89 -12.94
CA LEU A 346 14.84 -11.08 -13.66
C LEU A 346 14.62 -11.02 -15.18
N GLU A 347 13.93 -9.99 -15.70
CA GLU A 347 13.51 -9.97 -17.11
C GLU A 347 14.69 -9.96 -18.10
N LYS A 348 15.67 -9.11 -17.82
CA LYS A 348 16.85 -8.96 -18.69
C LYS A 348 18.14 -9.02 -17.89
N ALA A 349 19.09 -9.80 -18.39
CA ALA A 349 20.47 -9.73 -17.94
C ALA A 349 21.16 -8.51 -18.55
N GLY A 350 21.95 -7.81 -17.74
CA GLY A 350 22.74 -6.66 -18.17
C GLY A 350 23.96 -7.04 -19.02
N ASN A 351 24.76 -6.04 -19.39
CA ASN A 351 26.00 -6.22 -20.13
C ASN A 351 27.19 -6.31 -19.16
N PHE A 352 27.35 -7.46 -18.52
CA PHE A 352 28.43 -7.71 -17.56
C PHE A 352 29.53 -8.61 -18.14
N LYS A 353 30.74 -8.59 -17.54
CA LYS A 353 31.90 -9.38 -17.91
C LYS A 353 32.10 -10.61 -17.02
N SER A 354 31.56 -10.56 -15.80
CA SER A 354 31.59 -11.67 -14.84
C SER A 354 30.88 -12.90 -15.40
N LYS A 355 31.30 -14.10 -14.99
CA LYS A 355 30.58 -15.32 -15.35
C LYS A 355 29.55 -15.65 -14.27
N ILE A 356 28.30 -15.75 -14.69
CA ILE A 356 27.16 -16.05 -13.80
C ILE A 356 26.66 -17.45 -14.15
N SER A 357 26.50 -18.27 -13.11
CA SER A 357 26.01 -19.66 -13.25
C SER A 357 25.16 -20.07 -12.05
N ASN A 358 24.48 -21.20 -12.20
CA ASN A 358 23.63 -21.79 -11.15
C ASN A 358 22.63 -20.80 -10.54
N LEU A 359 22.00 -19.99 -11.40
CA LEU A 359 20.92 -19.12 -10.95
C LEU A 359 19.75 -19.97 -10.45
N LYS A 360 19.33 -19.72 -9.22
CA LYS A 360 18.15 -20.35 -8.60
C LYS A 360 17.30 -19.30 -7.93
N VAL A 361 16.00 -19.40 -8.14
CA VAL A 361 15.00 -18.49 -7.61
C VAL A 361 14.01 -19.29 -6.79
N TYR A 362 13.87 -18.96 -5.52
CA TYR A 362 12.99 -19.64 -4.59
C TYR A 362 11.89 -18.68 -4.13
N GLN A 363 10.65 -19.15 -4.13
CA GLN A 363 9.57 -18.58 -3.37
C GLN A 363 9.66 -19.12 -1.93
N LYS A 364 9.65 -18.23 -0.93
CA LYS A 364 9.64 -18.58 0.49
C LYS A 364 8.23 -18.56 1.08
#